data_62910a009df9ca11ce8058c5b6c76610
#
_entry.id   62910a009df9ca11ce8058c5b6c76610
#
_cell.length_a   1.000
_cell.length_b   1.000
_cell.length_c   1.000
_cell.angle_alpha   90.00
_cell.angle_beta   90.00
_cell.angle_gamma   90.00
#
_symmetry.space_group_name_H-M   'P 1'
#
loop_
_entity.id
_entity.type
_entity.pdbx_description
1 polymer ?
#
loop_
_entity_poly.entity_id
_entity_poly.type
_entity_poly.pdbx_seq_one_letter_code
_entity_poly.pdbx_strand_id
1 'polypeptide(L)'
;MVNFKKQINLKRCAAEFITNPFKYLKKYDLSVLVGGQISIHIDIDEFVRTVLPVNKSIAIMHHPKRDCIYLEAEAVLKRKKDFIPVVNKQMVEYRRHGYPEHNGLVSSGIIVRRHDDKKLRMHCKLWYKEIKKHSQRDQLSFNFILWKYNLIDPAYFSTNFRLKDFIVHKHTYVQSF
;
A
#
# COMPACT_ATOMS: atom_id res chain seq x y z
N MET A 1 16.51 19.69 -31.71
CA MET A 1 16.34 18.36 -31.07
C MET A 1 15.98 18.57 -29.62
N VAL A 2 14.71 18.38 -29.26
CA VAL A 2 14.24 18.56 -27.88
C VAL A 2 14.50 17.27 -27.14
N ASN A 3 15.47 17.28 -26.24
CA ASN A 3 15.85 16.15 -25.42
C ASN A 3 14.80 16.03 -24.27
N PHE A 4 13.72 15.25 -24.49
CA PHE A 4 12.80 14.87 -23.44
C PHE A 4 13.55 13.95 -22.47
N LYS A 5 14.21 14.51 -21.45
CA LYS A 5 14.60 13.74 -20.27
C LYS A 5 13.34 13.10 -19.71
N LYS A 6 13.29 11.76 -19.78
CA LYS A 6 12.20 10.94 -19.25
C LYS A 6 12.05 11.30 -17.76
N GLN A 7 11.05 12.12 -17.44
CA GLN A 7 10.83 12.57 -16.07
C GLN A 7 10.53 11.33 -15.22
N ILE A 8 11.44 10.98 -14.33
CA ILE A 8 11.28 9.82 -13.44
C ILE A 8 10.09 10.09 -12.54
N ASN A 9 9.02 9.30 -12.68
CA ASN A 9 7.87 9.40 -11.80
C ASN A 9 8.22 8.76 -10.44
N LEU A 10 8.71 9.58 -9.51
CA LEU A 10 9.17 9.17 -8.18
C LEU A 10 8.12 8.37 -7.40
N LYS A 11 6.85 8.68 -7.56
CA LYS A 11 5.76 7.95 -6.88
C LYS A 11 5.60 6.53 -7.43
N ARG A 12 5.77 6.34 -8.75
CA ARG A 12 5.76 5.00 -9.34
C ARG A 12 7.01 4.19 -8.96
N CYS A 13 8.16 4.85 -8.81
CA CYS A 13 9.35 4.21 -8.26
C CYS A 13 9.10 3.76 -6.82
N ALA A 14 8.55 4.61 -5.96
CA ALA A 14 8.18 4.25 -4.60
C ALA A 14 7.22 3.04 -4.56
N ALA A 15 6.23 2.99 -5.47
CA ALA A 15 5.31 1.85 -5.55
C ALA A 15 6.03 0.53 -5.84
N GLU A 16 7.12 0.53 -6.61
CA GLU A 16 7.90 -0.68 -6.84
C GLU A 16 8.55 -1.20 -5.55
N PHE A 17 9.14 -0.32 -4.73
CA PHE A 17 9.71 -0.70 -3.43
C PHE A 17 8.63 -1.17 -2.45
N ILE A 18 7.48 -0.48 -2.44
CA ILE A 18 6.33 -0.85 -1.60
C ILE A 18 5.83 -2.27 -1.94
N THR A 19 5.73 -2.61 -3.23
CA THR A 19 5.11 -3.86 -3.66
C THR A 19 6.09 -5.00 -3.89
N ASN A 20 7.36 -4.73 -4.22
CA ASN A 20 8.35 -5.75 -4.58
C ASN A 20 9.61 -5.76 -3.70
N PRO A 21 9.50 -5.83 -2.36
CA PRO A 21 10.69 -5.91 -1.49
C PRO A 21 11.56 -7.13 -1.82
N PHE A 22 10.95 -8.22 -2.28
CA PHE A 22 11.63 -9.47 -2.66
C PHE A 22 12.72 -9.29 -3.72
N LYS A 23 12.63 -8.25 -4.55
CA LYS A 23 13.63 -7.93 -5.57
C LYS A 23 14.91 -7.34 -4.95
N TYR A 24 14.74 -6.56 -3.90
CA TYR A 24 15.80 -5.76 -3.28
C TYR A 24 16.38 -6.40 -2.01
N LEU A 25 15.54 -7.12 -1.27
CA LEU A 25 15.85 -7.71 0.03
C LEU A 25 15.97 -9.24 -0.06
N LYS A 26 16.68 -9.74 -1.08
CA LYS A 26 16.77 -11.19 -1.40
C LYS A 26 17.38 -12.05 -0.28
N LYS A 27 18.20 -11.45 0.59
CA LYS A 27 18.91 -12.13 1.68
C LYS A 27 18.11 -12.16 2.98
N TYR A 28 16.91 -11.57 2.99
CA TYR A 28 16.10 -11.42 4.20
C TYR A 28 14.81 -12.23 4.06
N ASP A 29 14.43 -12.91 5.13
CA ASP A 29 13.22 -13.73 5.20
C ASP A 29 11.98 -12.91 5.54
N LEU A 30 12.18 -11.70 6.07
CA LEU A 30 11.14 -10.79 6.51
C LEU A 30 11.50 -9.34 6.20
N SER A 31 10.48 -8.51 5.94
CA SER A 31 10.64 -7.06 5.83
C SER A 31 9.54 -6.31 6.55
N VAL A 32 9.91 -5.18 7.13
CA VAL A 32 8.98 -4.17 7.64
C VAL A 32 9.13 -2.92 6.79
N LEU A 33 8.08 -2.59 6.03
CA LEU A 33 7.97 -1.30 5.35
C LEU A 33 7.42 -0.29 6.33
N VAL A 34 8.04 0.88 6.39
CA VAL A 34 7.56 2.02 7.19
C VAL A 34 7.55 3.26 6.32
N GLY A 35 6.44 3.99 6.29
CA GLY A 35 6.33 5.26 5.57
C GLY A 35 7.27 6.31 6.15
N GLY A 36 7.93 7.09 5.28
CA GLY A 36 8.95 8.05 5.69
C GLY A 36 8.50 9.15 6.67
N GLN A 37 7.18 9.28 6.88
CA GLN A 37 6.61 10.17 7.90
C GLN A 37 6.35 9.50 9.26
N ILE A 38 6.74 8.23 9.43
CA ILE A 38 6.46 7.46 10.63
C ILE A 38 7.77 7.22 11.40
N SER A 39 7.83 7.66 12.64
CA SER A 39 8.89 7.28 13.58
C SER A 39 8.45 6.06 14.37
N ILE A 40 9.39 5.15 14.60
CA ILE A 40 9.18 3.89 15.32
C ILE A 40 9.83 4.00 16.68
N HIS A 41 9.09 3.68 17.74
CA HIS A 41 9.53 3.74 19.12
C HIS A 41 9.28 2.42 19.88
N ILE A 42 9.13 1.32 19.15
CA ILE A 42 8.96 -0.03 19.66
C ILE A 42 10.09 -0.93 19.15
N ASP A 43 10.41 -1.97 19.90
CA ASP A 43 11.24 -3.06 19.41
C ASP A 43 10.56 -3.72 18.19
N ILE A 44 11.29 -3.79 17.07
CA ILE A 44 10.76 -4.26 15.79
C ILE A 44 10.41 -5.75 15.84
N ASP A 45 11.18 -6.56 16.56
CA ASP A 45 10.91 -7.99 16.69
C ASP A 45 9.65 -8.25 17.53
N GLU A 46 9.46 -7.47 18.61
CA GLU A 46 8.22 -7.49 19.40
C GLU A 46 7.01 -7.12 18.54
N PHE A 47 7.16 -6.03 17.76
CA PHE A 47 6.10 -5.58 16.85
C PHE A 47 5.74 -6.67 15.83
N VAL A 48 6.73 -7.23 15.15
CA VAL A 48 6.51 -8.27 14.14
C VAL A 48 5.81 -9.48 14.75
N ARG A 49 6.27 -9.97 15.90
CA ARG A 49 5.63 -11.11 16.60
C ARG A 49 4.17 -10.84 16.94
N THR A 50 3.85 -9.60 17.28
CA THR A 50 2.49 -9.21 17.68
C THR A 50 1.54 -9.12 16.48
N VAL A 51 2.00 -8.55 15.34
CA VAL A 51 1.08 -8.24 14.23
C VAL A 51 1.06 -9.30 13.13
N LEU A 52 2.11 -10.15 13.02
CA LEU A 52 2.24 -11.16 11.98
C LEU A 52 2.20 -12.59 12.56
N PRO A 53 1.02 -13.21 12.72
CA PRO A 53 0.90 -14.61 13.13
C PRO A 53 1.72 -15.56 12.26
N VAL A 54 2.12 -16.70 12.82
CA VAL A 54 3.00 -17.69 12.15
C VAL A 54 2.39 -18.19 10.84
N ASN A 55 1.07 -18.36 10.80
CA ASN A 55 0.32 -18.86 9.64
C ASN A 55 -0.04 -17.77 8.61
N LYS A 56 0.44 -16.52 8.78
CA LYS A 56 0.21 -15.41 7.86
C LYS A 56 1.51 -14.97 7.21
N SER A 57 1.43 -14.57 5.95
CA SER A 57 2.61 -14.09 5.19
C SER A 57 2.70 -12.57 5.11
N ILE A 58 1.62 -11.86 5.42
CA ILE A 58 1.57 -10.40 5.44
C ILE A 58 0.70 -9.90 6.58
N ALA A 59 1.17 -8.82 7.23
CA ALA A 59 0.35 -7.99 8.10
C ALA A 59 0.33 -6.55 7.58
N ILE A 60 -0.86 -5.95 7.52
CA ILE A 60 -1.07 -4.62 6.96
C ILE A 60 -2.12 -3.87 7.79
N MET A 61 -1.98 -2.55 7.89
CA MET A 61 -2.92 -1.74 8.66
C MET A 61 -4.28 -1.61 7.97
N HIS A 62 -5.36 -1.69 8.74
CA HIS A 62 -6.64 -1.13 8.31
C HIS A 62 -6.52 0.38 8.08
N HIS A 63 -7.22 0.90 7.09
CA HIS A 63 -7.30 2.33 6.90
C HIS A 63 -8.09 2.98 8.06
N PRO A 64 -7.54 4.00 8.76
CA PRO A 64 -8.12 4.48 10.02
C PRO A 64 -9.47 5.20 9.89
N LYS A 65 -9.86 5.59 8.68
CA LYS A 65 -11.02 6.46 8.45
C LYS A 65 -12.04 5.90 7.47
N ARG A 66 -11.71 4.90 6.67
CA ARG A 66 -12.54 4.38 5.59
C ARG A 66 -12.33 2.88 5.40
N ASP A 67 -13.35 2.23 4.93
CA ASP A 67 -13.41 0.80 4.60
C ASP A 67 -13.78 0.54 3.12
N CYS A 68 -13.86 1.60 2.32
CA CYS A 68 -14.30 1.55 0.92
C CYS A 68 -13.32 2.24 -0.01
N ILE A 69 -12.87 1.55 -1.07
CA ILE A 69 -11.93 2.13 -2.05
C ILE A 69 -12.57 3.27 -2.85
N TYR A 70 -13.89 3.24 -3.07
CA TYR A 70 -14.61 4.30 -3.79
C TYR A 70 -14.60 5.60 -2.98
N LEU A 71 -14.87 5.53 -1.69
CA LEU A 71 -14.77 6.67 -0.77
C LEU A 71 -13.32 7.18 -0.62
N GLU A 72 -12.34 6.29 -0.69
CA GLU A 72 -10.93 6.70 -0.72
C GLU A 72 -10.58 7.40 -2.04
N ALA A 73 -11.10 6.91 -3.17
CA ALA A 73 -10.90 7.55 -4.47
C ALA A 73 -11.43 9.00 -4.46
N GLU A 74 -12.62 9.24 -3.94
CA GLU A 74 -13.18 10.58 -3.75
C GLU A 74 -12.27 11.46 -2.88
N ALA A 75 -11.77 10.92 -1.76
CA ALA A 75 -10.86 11.64 -0.88
C ALA A 75 -9.51 11.95 -1.55
N VAL A 76 -9.01 11.06 -2.40
CA VAL A 76 -7.80 11.27 -3.23
C VAL A 76 -8.01 12.43 -4.20
N LEU A 77 -9.15 12.46 -4.89
CA LEU A 77 -9.50 13.52 -5.84
C LEU A 77 -9.72 14.87 -5.13
N LYS A 78 -10.51 14.89 -4.05
CA LYS A 78 -10.73 16.11 -3.24
C LYS A 78 -9.43 16.73 -2.75
N ARG A 79 -8.43 15.89 -2.40
CA ARG A 79 -7.11 16.34 -1.94
C ARG A 79 -6.10 16.55 -3.06
N LYS A 80 -6.51 16.44 -4.33
CA LYS A 80 -5.64 16.59 -5.52
C LYS A 80 -4.39 15.69 -5.46
N LYS A 81 -4.53 14.47 -4.93
CA LYS A 81 -3.39 13.55 -4.73
C LYS A 81 -3.06 12.71 -5.97
N ASP A 82 -3.97 12.65 -6.94
CA ASP A 82 -3.76 11.98 -8.23
C ASP A 82 -4.63 12.59 -9.33
N PHE A 83 -4.43 12.14 -10.56
CA PHE A 83 -5.07 12.68 -11.77
C PHE A 83 -6.49 12.15 -11.92
N ILE A 84 -7.49 13.07 -12.01
CA ILE A 84 -8.92 12.75 -12.00
C ILE A 84 -9.31 11.67 -13.02
N PRO A 85 -8.96 11.78 -14.34
CA PRO A 85 -9.34 10.78 -15.32
C PRO A 85 -8.82 9.37 -15.01
N VAL A 86 -7.62 9.26 -14.44
CA VAL A 86 -7.01 7.97 -14.10
C VAL A 86 -7.76 7.30 -12.96
N VAL A 87 -8.05 8.06 -11.89
CA VAL A 87 -8.79 7.53 -10.72
C VAL A 87 -10.21 7.15 -11.12
N ASN A 88 -10.92 8.01 -11.87
CA ASN A 88 -12.28 7.74 -12.32
C ASN A 88 -12.34 6.50 -13.21
N LYS A 89 -11.43 6.36 -14.18
CA LYS A 89 -11.33 5.17 -15.04
C LYS A 89 -11.13 3.89 -14.22
N GLN A 90 -10.28 3.94 -13.21
CA GLN A 90 -10.04 2.82 -12.29
C GLN A 90 -11.30 2.42 -11.55
N MET A 91 -12.02 3.37 -10.97
CA MET A 91 -13.25 3.09 -10.19
C MET A 91 -14.35 2.55 -11.10
N VAL A 92 -14.51 3.06 -12.33
CA VAL A 92 -15.46 2.52 -13.32
C VAL A 92 -15.11 1.07 -13.67
N GLU A 93 -13.83 0.77 -13.90
CA GLU A 93 -13.37 -0.59 -14.21
C GLU A 93 -13.66 -1.55 -13.04
N TYR A 94 -13.41 -1.13 -11.80
CA TYR A 94 -13.66 -1.95 -10.61
C TYR A 94 -15.15 -2.23 -10.40
N ARG A 95 -16.03 -1.24 -10.63
CA ARG A 95 -17.48 -1.44 -10.61
C ARG A 95 -17.94 -2.43 -11.70
N ARG A 96 -17.40 -2.36 -12.91
CA ARG A 96 -17.66 -3.31 -14.00
C ARG A 96 -17.23 -4.74 -13.68
N HIS A 97 -16.21 -4.91 -12.88
CA HIS A 97 -15.79 -6.22 -12.36
C HIS A 97 -16.68 -6.72 -11.21
N GLY A 98 -17.62 -5.93 -10.72
CA GLY A 98 -18.46 -6.28 -9.58
C GLY A 98 -17.78 -6.15 -8.23
N TYR A 99 -16.69 -5.36 -8.12
CA TYR A 99 -16.04 -5.16 -6.82
C TYR A 99 -16.99 -4.41 -5.87
N PRO A 100 -17.32 -4.99 -4.70
CA PRO A 100 -18.32 -4.42 -3.81
C PRO A 100 -17.81 -3.17 -3.09
N GLU A 101 -18.76 -2.30 -2.71
CA GLU A 101 -18.51 -1.21 -1.77
C GLU A 101 -18.24 -1.79 -0.36
N HIS A 102 -17.54 -1.03 0.48
CA HIS A 102 -17.24 -1.42 1.87
C HIS A 102 -16.55 -2.79 2.04
N ASN A 103 -15.78 -3.21 1.03
CA ASN A 103 -15.03 -4.46 1.06
C ASN A 103 -13.63 -4.32 1.68
N GLY A 104 -13.50 -3.44 2.65
CA GLY A 104 -12.26 -3.14 3.33
C GLY A 104 -11.35 -2.15 2.58
N LEU A 105 -10.50 -1.50 3.34
CA LEU A 105 -9.45 -0.61 2.85
C LEU A 105 -8.23 -0.71 3.74
N VAL A 106 -7.06 -0.80 3.12
CA VAL A 106 -5.79 -0.84 3.85
C VAL A 106 -5.06 0.49 3.80
N SER A 107 -4.17 0.69 4.77
CA SER A 107 -3.15 1.73 4.78
C SER A 107 -1.78 1.09 4.59
N SER A 108 -1.07 1.51 3.56
CA SER A 108 0.28 1.03 3.24
C SER A 108 1.41 1.72 4.03
N GLY A 109 1.04 2.47 5.08
CA GLY A 109 2.02 3.18 5.90
C GLY A 109 2.97 2.26 6.66
N ILE A 110 2.49 1.09 7.11
CA ILE A 110 3.30 0.04 7.70
C ILE A 110 2.83 -1.30 7.13
N ILE A 111 3.78 -2.11 6.64
CA ILE A 111 3.52 -3.44 6.11
C ILE A 111 4.63 -4.40 6.57
N VAL A 112 4.24 -5.52 7.17
CA VAL A 112 5.16 -6.61 7.54
C VAL A 112 4.95 -7.77 6.60
N ARG A 113 6.02 -8.39 6.07
CA ARG A 113 5.94 -9.47 5.07
C ARG A 113 7.00 -10.53 5.28
N ARG A 114 6.59 -11.82 5.17
CA ARG A 114 7.51 -12.95 4.99
C ARG A 114 7.85 -13.08 3.51
N HIS A 115 9.10 -13.44 3.21
CA HIS A 115 9.57 -13.46 1.83
C HIS A 115 9.50 -14.85 1.16
N ASP A 116 9.27 -15.91 1.89
CA ASP A 116 9.22 -17.29 1.40
C ASP A 116 7.87 -17.65 0.72
N ASP A 117 6.80 -16.90 0.98
CA ASP A 117 5.47 -17.16 0.42
C ASP A 117 5.35 -16.78 -1.06
N LYS A 118 5.21 -17.79 -1.91
CA LYS A 118 5.04 -17.63 -3.37
C LYS A 118 3.71 -16.94 -3.73
N LYS A 119 2.64 -17.18 -2.96
CA LYS A 119 1.33 -16.56 -3.19
C LYS A 119 1.38 -15.06 -2.88
N LEU A 120 2.05 -14.69 -1.78
CA LEU A 120 2.29 -13.28 -1.46
C LEU A 120 3.12 -12.59 -2.55
N ARG A 121 4.18 -13.23 -3.05
CA ARG A 121 4.98 -12.67 -4.16
C ARG A 121 4.13 -12.46 -5.41
N MET A 122 3.22 -13.38 -5.73
CA MET A 122 2.30 -13.23 -6.86
C MET A 122 1.32 -12.08 -6.63
N HIS A 123 0.70 -12.01 -5.44
CA HIS A 123 -0.18 -10.89 -5.07
C HIS A 123 0.52 -9.55 -5.24
N CYS A 124 1.72 -9.40 -4.73
CA CYS A 124 2.53 -8.18 -4.83
C CYS A 124 2.85 -7.80 -6.30
N LYS A 125 3.14 -8.79 -7.15
CA LYS A 125 3.33 -8.55 -8.61
C LYS A 125 2.06 -8.05 -9.28
N LEU A 126 0.91 -8.61 -8.95
CA LEU A 126 -0.39 -8.19 -9.48
C LEU A 126 -0.75 -6.79 -8.96
N TRP A 127 -0.53 -6.52 -7.69
CA TRP A 127 -0.72 -5.20 -7.10
C TRP A 127 0.13 -4.13 -7.79
N TYR A 128 1.42 -4.41 -8.04
CA TYR A 128 2.29 -3.50 -8.80
C TYR A 128 1.81 -3.26 -10.22
N LYS A 129 1.38 -4.34 -10.93
CA LYS A 129 0.80 -4.21 -12.28
C LYS A 129 -0.41 -3.28 -12.28
N GLU A 130 -1.26 -3.39 -11.27
CA GLU A 130 -2.46 -2.58 -11.13
C GLU A 130 -2.11 -1.10 -10.88
N ILE A 131 -1.15 -0.80 -10.01
CA ILE A 131 -0.63 0.56 -9.79
C ILE A 131 -0.02 1.15 -11.07
N LYS A 132 0.65 0.34 -11.89
CA LYS A 132 1.18 0.82 -13.18
C LYS A 132 0.11 1.13 -14.20
N LYS A 133 -0.97 0.38 -14.19
CA LYS A 133 -2.10 0.52 -15.11
C LYS A 133 -2.98 1.72 -14.77
N HIS A 134 -3.13 2.03 -13.47
CA HIS A 134 -4.09 2.97 -12.94
C HIS A 134 -3.45 4.05 -12.06
N SER A 135 -4.17 4.42 -11.00
CA SER A 135 -3.70 5.37 -10.00
C SER A 135 -2.41 4.90 -9.32
N GLN A 136 -1.50 5.84 -9.11
CA GLN A 136 -0.29 5.61 -8.31
C GLN A 136 -0.57 5.54 -6.80
N ARG A 137 -1.84 5.67 -6.39
CA ARG A 137 -2.29 5.48 -5.01
C ARG A 137 -2.49 3.98 -4.77
N ASP A 138 -1.51 3.38 -4.16
CA ASP A 138 -1.41 1.95 -3.86
C ASP A 138 -2.59 1.39 -3.07
N GLN A 139 -3.16 2.18 -2.16
CA GLN A 139 -4.35 1.86 -1.37
C GLN A 139 -5.60 1.58 -2.22
N LEU A 140 -5.72 2.21 -3.40
CA LEU A 140 -6.89 2.02 -4.27
C LEU A 140 -6.93 0.65 -4.94
N SER A 141 -5.83 -0.09 -4.94
CA SER A 141 -5.72 -1.36 -5.69
C SER A 141 -5.48 -2.60 -4.83
N PHE A 142 -4.92 -2.48 -3.62
CA PHE A 142 -4.61 -3.64 -2.78
C PHE A 142 -5.83 -4.56 -2.56
N ASN A 143 -6.92 -4.00 -2.01
CA ASN A 143 -8.11 -4.77 -1.67
C ASN A 143 -8.83 -5.32 -2.92
N PHE A 144 -8.79 -4.59 -4.05
CA PHE A 144 -9.30 -5.10 -5.33
C PHE A 144 -8.54 -6.34 -5.80
N ILE A 145 -7.20 -6.31 -5.75
CA ILE A 145 -6.37 -7.47 -6.13
C ILE A 145 -6.58 -8.63 -5.16
N LEU A 146 -6.71 -8.35 -3.87
CA LEU A 146 -7.02 -9.36 -2.85
C LEU A 146 -8.32 -10.08 -3.16
N TRP A 147 -9.40 -9.34 -3.38
CA TRP A 147 -10.72 -9.86 -3.73
C TRP A 147 -10.72 -10.63 -5.05
N LYS A 148 -10.11 -10.06 -6.09
CA LYS A 148 -10.14 -10.63 -7.44
C LYS A 148 -9.42 -11.96 -7.56
N TYR A 149 -8.30 -12.12 -6.87
CA TYR A 149 -7.43 -13.28 -7.03
C TYR A 149 -7.39 -14.21 -5.81
N ASN A 150 -7.79 -13.72 -4.65
CA ASN A 150 -7.86 -14.47 -3.39
C ASN A 150 -6.61 -15.33 -3.10
N LEU A 151 -5.41 -14.78 -3.35
CA LEU A 151 -4.16 -15.52 -3.26
C LEU A 151 -3.63 -15.62 -1.83
N ILE A 152 -3.94 -14.64 -1.00
CA ILE A 152 -3.43 -14.48 0.36
C ILE A 152 -4.56 -14.14 1.31
N ASP A 153 -4.32 -14.41 2.59
CA ASP A 153 -5.21 -14.03 3.70
C ASP A 153 -4.41 -13.14 4.68
N PRO A 154 -4.47 -11.79 4.55
CA PRO A 154 -3.68 -10.88 5.37
C PRO A 154 -4.07 -10.93 6.85
N ALA A 155 -3.10 -10.77 7.74
CA ALA A 155 -3.37 -10.29 9.09
C ALA A 155 -3.58 -8.78 9.04
N TYR A 156 -4.52 -8.30 9.84
CA TYR A 156 -4.80 -6.87 9.93
C TYR A 156 -4.51 -6.36 11.33
N PHE A 157 -3.97 -5.15 11.42
CA PHE A 157 -3.80 -4.45 12.69
C PHE A 157 -4.32 -3.02 12.61
N SER A 158 -4.67 -2.46 13.77
CA SER A 158 -5.24 -1.12 13.87
C SER A 158 -4.14 -0.07 14.06
N THR A 159 -4.42 1.17 13.62
CA THR A 159 -3.61 2.35 13.97
C THR A 159 -3.60 2.65 15.47
N ASN A 160 -4.56 2.10 16.23
CA ASN A 160 -4.59 2.21 17.69
C ASN A 160 -3.60 1.26 18.38
N PHE A 161 -2.86 0.47 17.61
CA PHE A 161 -1.78 -0.33 18.12
C PHE A 161 -0.75 0.61 18.73
N ARG A 162 -0.82 0.74 20.06
CA ARG A 162 0.01 1.60 20.91
C ARG A 162 0.43 2.91 20.23
N LEU A 163 -0.46 3.92 20.21
CA LEU A 163 -0.23 5.23 19.55
C LEU A 163 1.12 5.89 19.90
N LYS A 164 1.74 5.50 21.03
CA LYS A 164 3.08 5.94 21.43
C LYS A 164 4.23 5.19 20.73
N ASP A 165 3.97 4.03 20.12
CA ASP A 165 5.00 3.21 19.48
C ASP A 165 5.29 3.64 18.04
N PHE A 166 4.34 4.36 17.41
CA PHE A 166 4.46 4.90 16.06
C PHE A 166 3.94 6.33 16.01
N ILE A 167 4.83 7.28 15.78
CA ILE A 167 4.48 8.69 15.64
C ILE A 167 4.38 9.04 14.16
N VAL A 168 3.19 9.47 13.73
CA VAL A 168 2.97 9.97 12.37
C VAL A 168 3.19 11.47 12.33
N HIS A 169 4.26 11.90 11.68
CA HIS A 169 4.57 13.31 11.49
C HIS A 169 3.70 13.93 10.38
N LYS A 170 3.31 15.18 10.55
CA LYS A 170 2.66 15.94 9.47
C LYS A 170 3.67 16.14 8.33
N HIS A 171 3.20 16.00 7.07
CA HIS A 171 4.04 16.36 5.93
C HIS A 171 4.33 17.86 5.98
N THR A 172 5.56 18.24 6.26
CA THR A 172 6.07 19.56 5.97
C THR A 172 6.43 19.58 4.48
N TYR A 173 5.56 20.19 3.66
CA TYR A 173 5.94 20.47 2.29
C TYR A 173 7.02 21.57 2.33
N VAL A 174 8.27 21.21 2.11
CA VAL A 174 9.28 22.15 1.71
C VAL A 174 8.86 22.59 0.30
N GLN A 175 8.35 23.80 0.15
CA GLN A 175 8.23 24.42 -1.16
C GLN A 175 9.68 24.56 -1.67
N SER A 176 10.08 23.69 -2.58
CA SER A 176 11.29 23.91 -3.36
C SER A 176 11.01 25.11 -4.27
N PHE A 177 11.69 26.20 -3.99
CA PHE A 177 11.79 27.37 -4.83
C PHE A 177 12.39 27.02 -6.20
#